data_591b3170abedd385029b83c6ea0594c2
#
_entry.id   591b3170abedd385029b83c6ea0594c2
#
_cell.length_a   1.000
_cell.length_b   1.000
_cell.length_c   1.000
_cell.angle_alpha   90.00
_cell.angle_beta   90.00
_cell.angle_gamma   90.00
#
_symmetry.space_group_name_H-M   'P 1'
#
loop_
_entity.id
_entity.type
_entity.pdbx_description
1 polymer ?
#
loop_
_entity_poly.entity_id
_entity_poly.type
_entity_poly.pdbx_seq_one_letter_code
_entity_poly.pdbx_strand_id
1 'polypeptide(L)'
;MALIIFDYDGVLADTLDDLIQFGQEACNQLGVNHVVTKDDLSNLEVMSFATFGRACEVPEHLIDDFVKISLNLFAEKETPPAIFAGLDQVIRHFSANHKIAVVTTNSSQNVHAFLVKHRLDSFIHAVYGVDTPGSKAQKISMARERFVENGEAVFMIGDSLSDVRAAKEAGVTSIAATWGHQSLETLQRGEPYHVVSSPNNLIEVIEQ
;
A
#
# COMPACT_ATOMS: atom_id res chain seq x y z
N MET A 1 -1.16 17.73 16.90
CA MET A 1 -1.44 17.44 15.47
C MET A 1 -0.39 16.45 15.00
N ALA A 2 -0.69 15.60 14.03
CA ALA A 2 0.27 14.65 13.47
C ALA A 2 0.13 14.62 11.94
N LEU A 3 1.14 14.08 11.25
CA LEU A 3 1.03 13.66 9.86
C LEU A 3 0.81 12.15 9.81
N ILE A 4 -0.26 11.72 9.18
CA ILE A 4 -0.64 10.32 9.00
C ILE A 4 -0.49 9.98 7.51
N ILE A 5 0.40 9.04 7.21
CA ILE A 5 0.69 8.62 5.85
C ILE A 5 0.19 7.19 5.68
N PHE A 6 -0.64 6.97 4.68
CA PHE A 6 -1.14 5.65 4.31
C PHE A 6 -0.45 5.15 3.05
N ASP A 7 -0.13 3.85 2.99
CA ASP A 7 -0.01 3.18 1.71
C ASP A 7 -1.39 3.02 1.08
N TYR A 8 -1.43 2.67 -0.19
CA TYR A 8 -2.67 2.54 -0.94
C TYR A 8 -3.13 1.08 -1.05
N ASP A 9 -2.41 0.25 -1.80
CA ASP A 9 -2.76 -1.16 -2.02
C ASP A 9 -2.59 -1.95 -0.72
N GLY A 10 -3.61 -2.72 -0.33
CA GLY A 10 -3.61 -3.50 0.90
C GLY A 10 -3.80 -2.69 2.19
N VAL A 11 -3.80 -1.35 2.12
CA VAL A 11 -4.06 -0.49 3.29
C VAL A 11 -5.36 0.28 3.14
N LEU A 12 -5.48 1.15 2.13
CA LEU A 12 -6.70 1.87 1.79
C LEU A 12 -7.61 1.01 0.89
N ALA A 13 -7.03 0.47 -0.15
CA ALA A 13 -7.70 -0.27 -1.21
C ALA A 13 -7.53 -1.78 -1.02
N ASP A 14 -8.64 -2.49 -1.01
CA ASP A 14 -8.67 -3.95 -1.01
C ASP A 14 -8.43 -4.45 -2.43
N THR A 15 -7.17 -4.74 -2.73
CA THR A 15 -6.69 -5.13 -4.06
C THR A 15 -6.20 -6.58 -4.11
N LEU A 16 -6.37 -7.36 -3.05
CA LEU A 16 -5.85 -8.74 -2.98
C LEU A 16 -6.46 -9.64 -4.05
N ASP A 17 -7.78 -9.60 -4.19
CA ASP A 17 -8.50 -10.44 -5.16
C ASP A 17 -8.13 -10.05 -6.60
N ASP A 18 -7.93 -8.76 -6.86
CA ASP A 18 -7.46 -8.28 -8.17
C ASP A 18 -6.06 -8.78 -8.47
N LEU A 19 -5.13 -8.72 -7.51
CA LEU A 19 -3.77 -9.22 -7.67
C LEU A 19 -3.75 -10.72 -7.98
N ILE A 20 -4.54 -11.52 -7.25
CA ILE A 20 -4.66 -12.95 -7.48
C ILE A 20 -5.26 -13.23 -8.86
N GLN A 21 -6.36 -12.58 -9.21
CA GLN A 21 -7.03 -12.77 -10.50
C GLN A 21 -6.13 -12.39 -11.68
N PHE A 22 -5.49 -11.24 -11.63
CA PHE A 22 -4.64 -10.77 -12.73
C PHE A 22 -3.32 -11.53 -12.80
N GLY A 23 -2.76 -11.95 -11.66
CA GLY A 23 -1.62 -12.86 -11.62
C GLY A 23 -1.94 -14.21 -12.26
N GLN A 24 -3.12 -14.78 -11.96
CA GLN A 24 -3.58 -16.03 -12.58
C GLN A 24 -3.77 -15.88 -14.08
N GLU A 25 -4.40 -14.78 -14.53
CA GLU A 25 -4.60 -14.53 -15.96
C GLU A 25 -3.25 -14.36 -16.68
N ALA A 26 -2.29 -13.66 -16.07
CA ALA A 26 -0.94 -13.52 -16.63
C ALA A 26 -0.23 -14.88 -16.73
N CYS A 27 -0.32 -15.75 -15.71
CA CYS A 27 0.20 -17.11 -15.75
C CYS A 27 -0.43 -17.92 -16.89
N ASN A 28 -1.75 -17.84 -17.05
CA ASN A 28 -2.50 -18.53 -18.10
C ASN A 28 -2.04 -18.12 -19.51
N GLN A 29 -1.90 -16.81 -19.74
CA GLN A 29 -1.44 -16.26 -21.03
C GLN A 29 -0.01 -16.69 -21.38
N LEU A 30 0.83 -16.86 -20.36
CA LEU A 30 2.22 -17.32 -20.53
C LEU A 30 2.37 -18.84 -20.55
N GLY A 31 1.29 -19.60 -20.37
CA GLY A 31 1.33 -21.05 -20.31
C GLY A 31 1.99 -21.60 -19.04
N VAL A 32 2.05 -20.81 -17.97
CA VAL A 32 2.58 -21.23 -16.67
C VAL A 32 1.49 -21.95 -15.88
N ASN A 33 1.76 -23.19 -15.51
CA ASN A 33 0.81 -24.02 -14.77
C ASN A 33 0.98 -23.83 -13.25
N HIS A 34 0.58 -22.67 -12.74
CA HIS A 34 0.58 -22.31 -11.33
C HIS A 34 -0.82 -21.85 -10.92
N VAL A 35 -1.27 -22.23 -9.73
CA VAL A 35 -2.52 -21.73 -9.13
C VAL A 35 -2.16 -20.58 -8.18
N VAL A 36 -2.43 -19.38 -8.60
CA VAL A 36 -2.09 -18.18 -7.85
C VAL A 36 -2.98 -18.05 -6.60
N THR A 37 -2.34 -17.85 -5.46
CA THR A 37 -3.00 -17.75 -4.16
C THR A 37 -2.48 -16.56 -3.35
N LYS A 38 -3.12 -16.26 -2.21
CA LYS A 38 -2.62 -15.26 -1.27
C LYS A 38 -1.20 -15.56 -0.78
N ASP A 39 -0.83 -16.84 -0.67
CA ASP A 39 0.48 -17.24 -0.14
C ASP A 39 1.64 -16.78 -1.03
N ASP A 40 1.42 -16.66 -2.34
CA ASP A 40 2.39 -16.14 -3.30
C ASP A 40 2.74 -14.65 -3.06
N LEU A 41 1.86 -13.92 -2.38
CA LEU A 41 2.04 -12.51 -2.02
C LEU A 41 2.51 -12.32 -0.56
N SER A 42 2.07 -13.20 0.35
CA SER A 42 2.16 -13.01 1.80
C SER A 42 3.58 -12.92 2.34
N ASN A 43 4.56 -13.51 1.65
CA ASN A 43 5.95 -13.67 2.12
C ASN A 43 6.98 -12.95 1.24
N LEU A 44 6.57 -12.09 0.32
CA LEU A 44 7.48 -11.37 -0.56
C LEU A 44 8.38 -10.39 0.22
N GLU A 45 9.69 -10.41 -0.04
CA GLU A 45 10.63 -9.41 0.51
C GLU A 45 10.38 -8.01 -0.04
N VAL A 46 10.00 -7.95 -1.31
CA VAL A 46 9.69 -6.72 -2.04
C VAL A 46 8.38 -6.93 -2.78
N MET A 47 7.42 -6.05 -2.56
CA MET A 47 6.15 -6.05 -3.29
C MET A 47 6.36 -5.42 -4.67
N SER A 48 6.45 -6.28 -5.69
CA SER A 48 6.50 -5.87 -7.10
C SER A 48 5.93 -6.99 -7.99
N PHE A 49 5.44 -6.64 -9.18
CA PHE A 49 4.98 -7.66 -10.12
C PHE A 49 6.08 -8.65 -10.52
N ALA A 50 7.35 -8.21 -10.57
CA ALA A 50 8.45 -9.11 -10.89
C ALA A 50 8.69 -10.15 -9.79
N THR A 51 8.68 -9.75 -8.51
CA THR A 51 8.81 -10.69 -7.39
C THR A 51 7.57 -11.57 -7.26
N PHE A 52 6.40 -11.04 -7.54
CA PHE A 52 5.15 -11.80 -7.58
C PHE A 52 5.18 -12.86 -8.69
N GLY A 53 5.61 -12.51 -9.91
CA GLY A 53 5.77 -13.49 -11.00
C GLY A 53 6.74 -14.62 -10.64
N ARG A 54 7.85 -14.32 -9.95
CA ARG A 54 8.76 -15.36 -9.47
C ARG A 54 8.13 -16.26 -8.41
N ALA A 55 7.32 -15.72 -7.51
CA ALA A 55 6.55 -16.50 -6.54
C ALA A 55 5.52 -17.41 -7.22
N CYS A 56 4.94 -16.96 -8.33
CA CYS A 56 4.06 -17.76 -9.19
C CYS A 56 4.83 -18.75 -10.12
N GLU A 57 6.11 -19.00 -9.85
CA GLU A 57 6.95 -19.91 -10.62
C GLU A 57 7.10 -19.55 -12.12
N VAL A 58 6.90 -18.27 -12.47
CA VAL A 58 7.11 -17.79 -13.84
C VAL A 58 8.61 -17.89 -14.19
N PRO A 59 8.99 -18.53 -15.31
CA PRO A 59 10.38 -18.61 -15.76
C PRO A 59 11.01 -17.21 -15.92
N GLU A 60 12.28 -17.05 -15.53
CA GLU A 60 12.95 -15.74 -15.48
C GLU A 60 12.89 -14.97 -16.81
N HIS A 61 12.97 -15.66 -17.95
CA HIS A 61 12.89 -15.06 -19.27
C HIS A 61 11.47 -14.55 -19.64
N LEU A 62 10.43 -14.89 -18.87
CA LEU A 62 9.03 -14.45 -19.04
C LEU A 62 8.59 -13.43 -17.98
N ILE A 63 9.46 -13.07 -17.01
CA ILE A 63 9.09 -12.14 -15.93
C ILE A 63 8.67 -10.77 -16.47
N ASP A 64 9.38 -10.24 -17.47
CA ASP A 64 9.04 -8.94 -18.06
C ASP A 64 7.68 -8.97 -18.77
N ASP A 65 7.35 -10.11 -19.42
CA ASP A 65 6.03 -10.29 -20.04
C ASP A 65 4.94 -10.44 -18.98
N PHE A 66 5.20 -11.18 -17.88
CA PHE A 66 4.27 -11.25 -16.75
C PHE A 66 3.97 -9.87 -16.16
N VAL A 67 5.00 -9.06 -15.92
CA VAL A 67 4.85 -7.67 -15.42
C VAL A 67 4.00 -6.86 -16.38
N LYS A 68 4.28 -6.91 -17.68
CA LYS A 68 3.56 -6.16 -18.70
C LYS A 68 2.08 -6.56 -18.80
N ILE A 69 1.78 -7.86 -18.78
CA ILE A 69 0.41 -8.38 -18.82
C ILE A 69 -0.34 -7.92 -17.55
N SER A 70 0.25 -8.11 -16.38
CA SER A 70 -0.35 -7.71 -15.11
C SER A 70 -0.65 -6.22 -15.07
N LEU A 71 0.29 -5.36 -15.46
CA LEU A 71 0.08 -3.90 -15.53
C LEU A 71 -1.05 -3.51 -16.49
N ASN A 72 -1.16 -4.17 -17.65
CA ASN A 72 -2.22 -3.91 -18.61
C ASN A 72 -3.59 -4.30 -18.03
N LEU A 73 -3.71 -5.46 -17.39
CA LEU A 73 -4.96 -5.90 -16.74
C LEU A 73 -5.40 -4.93 -15.63
N PHE A 74 -4.47 -4.39 -14.85
CA PHE A 74 -4.77 -3.34 -13.87
C PHE A 74 -5.20 -2.03 -14.54
N ALA A 75 -4.57 -1.64 -15.65
CA ALA A 75 -4.91 -0.42 -16.38
C ALA A 75 -6.27 -0.49 -17.08
N GLU A 76 -6.68 -1.69 -17.51
CA GLU A 76 -7.98 -1.94 -18.17
C GLU A 76 -9.14 -2.05 -17.14
N LYS A 77 -8.84 -2.12 -15.85
CA LYS A 77 -9.87 -2.20 -14.81
C LYS A 77 -10.60 -0.86 -14.68
N GLU A 78 -11.86 -0.81 -15.14
CA GLU A 78 -12.69 0.40 -15.11
C GLU A 78 -13.13 0.81 -13.71
N THR A 79 -13.25 -0.14 -12.78
CA THR A 79 -13.81 0.11 -11.45
C THR A 79 -12.70 0.15 -10.41
N PRO A 80 -12.47 1.30 -9.72
CA PRO A 80 -11.55 1.32 -8.58
C PRO A 80 -11.92 0.29 -7.52
N PRO A 81 -10.96 -0.26 -6.75
CA PRO A 81 -11.19 -1.29 -5.75
C PRO A 81 -12.13 -0.83 -4.61
N ALA A 82 -12.53 -1.78 -3.76
CA ALA A 82 -13.24 -1.48 -2.52
C ALA A 82 -12.31 -0.83 -1.50
N ILE A 83 -12.87 -0.08 -0.56
CA ILE A 83 -12.15 0.39 0.63
C ILE A 83 -12.28 -0.66 1.73
N PHE A 84 -11.25 -0.85 2.55
CA PHE A 84 -11.36 -1.72 3.73
C PHE A 84 -12.40 -1.19 4.71
N ALA A 85 -13.19 -2.09 5.28
CA ALA A 85 -14.31 -1.74 6.15
C ALA A 85 -13.89 -0.87 7.35
N GLY A 86 -14.58 0.24 7.57
CA GLY A 86 -14.34 1.19 8.66
C GLY A 86 -13.24 2.22 8.40
N LEU A 87 -12.43 2.06 7.34
CA LEU A 87 -11.32 2.97 7.07
C LEU A 87 -11.78 4.37 6.63
N ASP A 88 -12.91 4.45 5.94
CA ASP A 88 -13.53 5.73 5.57
C ASP A 88 -13.90 6.56 6.81
N GLN A 89 -14.38 5.93 7.87
CA GLN A 89 -14.70 6.58 9.14
C GLN A 89 -13.43 7.03 9.86
N VAL A 90 -12.38 6.20 9.88
CA VAL A 90 -11.08 6.53 10.47
C VAL A 90 -10.42 7.71 9.77
N ILE A 91 -10.44 7.75 8.43
CA ILE A 91 -9.90 8.88 7.66
C ILE A 91 -10.64 10.17 7.98
N ARG A 92 -11.98 10.14 8.02
CA ARG A 92 -12.80 11.32 8.39
C ARG A 92 -12.53 11.77 9.82
N HIS A 93 -12.36 10.84 10.76
CA HIS A 93 -12.01 11.14 12.14
C HIS A 93 -10.66 11.88 12.20
N PHE A 94 -9.62 11.33 11.59
CA PHE A 94 -8.30 11.94 11.59
C PHE A 94 -8.23 13.29 10.88
N SER A 95 -9.02 13.48 9.83
CA SER A 95 -9.02 14.72 9.07
C SER A 95 -9.42 15.97 9.88
N ALA A 96 -10.08 15.79 11.02
CA ALA A 96 -10.47 16.88 11.92
C ALA A 96 -9.26 17.55 12.59
N ASN A 97 -8.22 16.77 12.92
CA ASN A 97 -7.10 17.23 13.75
C ASN A 97 -5.71 16.91 13.19
N HIS A 98 -5.62 16.16 12.09
CA HIS A 98 -4.36 15.68 11.54
C HIS A 98 -4.24 15.98 10.05
N LYS A 99 -3.01 15.98 9.54
CA LYS A 99 -2.75 15.98 8.09
C LYS A 99 -2.66 14.55 7.60
N ILE A 100 -3.27 14.28 6.45
CA ILE A 100 -3.31 12.94 5.86
C ILE A 100 -2.68 12.98 4.47
N ALA A 101 -1.76 12.07 4.20
CA ALA A 101 -1.16 11.88 2.88
C ALA A 101 -1.18 10.41 2.46
N VAL A 102 -1.02 10.17 1.18
CA VAL A 102 -0.84 8.82 0.62
C VAL A 102 0.54 8.74 -0.02
N VAL A 103 1.30 7.69 0.29
CA VAL A 103 2.60 7.39 -0.32
C VAL A 103 2.57 5.96 -0.85
N THR A 104 2.65 5.78 -2.16
CA THR A 104 2.45 4.48 -2.80
C THR A 104 3.37 4.25 -4.00
N THR A 105 3.46 3.01 -4.44
CA THR A 105 4.04 2.60 -5.73
C THR A 105 2.99 2.59 -6.86
N ASN A 106 1.71 2.79 -6.56
CA ASN A 106 0.66 2.95 -7.56
C ASN A 106 0.67 4.36 -8.17
N SER A 107 -0.04 4.59 -9.26
CA SER A 107 -0.14 5.92 -9.88
C SER A 107 -1.02 6.86 -9.05
N SER A 108 -0.66 8.14 -9.00
CA SER A 108 -1.50 9.16 -8.35
C SER A 108 -2.89 9.23 -8.98
N GLN A 109 -3.02 8.97 -10.27
CA GLN A 109 -4.31 8.96 -10.97
C GLN A 109 -5.25 7.87 -10.41
N ASN A 110 -4.75 6.64 -10.22
CA ASN A 110 -5.56 5.54 -9.66
C ASN A 110 -5.98 5.84 -8.23
N VAL A 111 -5.08 6.38 -7.41
CA VAL A 111 -5.39 6.81 -6.04
C VAL A 111 -6.47 7.89 -6.04
N HIS A 112 -6.37 8.90 -6.90
CA HIS A 112 -7.40 9.95 -6.98
C HIS A 112 -8.75 9.40 -7.43
N ALA A 113 -8.80 8.50 -8.42
CA ALA A 113 -10.05 7.86 -8.84
C ALA A 113 -10.70 7.07 -7.69
N PHE A 114 -9.91 6.35 -6.91
CA PHE A 114 -10.37 5.65 -5.70
C PHE A 114 -10.91 6.62 -4.64
N LEU A 115 -10.15 7.68 -4.33
CA LEU A 115 -10.55 8.68 -3.32
C LEU A 115 -11.87 9.36 -3.70
N VAL A 116 -12.05 9.73 -4.96
CA VAL A 116 -13.29 10.32 -5.48
C VAL A 116 -14.46 9.34 -5.36
N LYS A 117 -14.27 8.07 -5.79
CA LYS A 117 -15.30 7.02 -5.66
C LYS A 117 -15.80 6.87 -4.23
N HIS A 118 -14.87 6.90 -3.26
CA HIS A 118 -15.19 6.73 -1.84
C HIS A 118 -15.48 8.04 -1.09
N ARG A 119 -15.49 9.19 -1.79
CA ARG A 119 -15.75 10.54 -1.22
C ARG A 119 -14.75 10.90 -0.12
N LEU A 120 -13.47 10.63 -0.38
CA LEU A 120 -12.37 10.86 0.55
C LEU A 120 -11.35 11.87 0.04
N ASP A 121 -11.49 12.32 -1.21
CA ASP A 121 -10.57 13.24 -1.89
C ASP A 121 -10.34 14.54 -1.12
N SER A 122 -11.37 15.08 -0.48
CA SER A 122 -11.28 16.31 0.30
C SER A 122 -10.55 16.16 1.65
N PHE A 123 -10.31 14.95 2.12
CA PHE A 123 -9.63 14.65 3.39
C PHE A 123 -8.14 14.36 3.23
N ILE A 124 -7.70 14.08 1.99
CA ILE A 124 -6.29 13.76 1.70
C ILE A 124 -5.57 15.01 1.20
N HIS A 125 -4.50 15.38 1.89
CA HIS A 125 -3.76 16.61 1.63
C HIS A 125 -2.74 16.49 0.49
N ALA A 126 -2.21 15.28 0.27
CA ALA A 126 -1.29 14.98 -0.84
C ALA A 126 -1.26 13.49 -1.17
N VAL A 127 -0.96 13.20 -2.43
CA VAL A 127 -0.68 11.84 -2.93
C VAL A 127 0.71 11.87 -3.59
N TYR A 128 1.56 10.94 -3.19
CA TYR A 128 2.90 10.71 -3.74
C TYR A 128 2.92 9.31 -4.36
N GLY A 129 2.53 9.23 -5.62
CA GLY A 129 2.47 7.99 -6.40
C GLY A 129 3.77 7.63 -7.10
N VAL A 130 3.75 6.64 -8.00
CA VAL A 130 4.89 6.25 -8.82
C VAL A 130 5.39 7.39 -9.72
N ASP A 131 4.51 8.29 -10.09
CA ASP A 131 4.76 9.51 -10.86
C ASP A 131 5.51 10.59 -10.06
N THR A 132 5.62 10.47 -8.73
CA THR A 132 6.50 11.28 -7.89
C THR A 132 7.89 10.63 -7.85
N PRO A 133 8.97 11.34 -8.26
CA PRO A 133 10.32 10.79 -8.21
C PRO A 133 10.78 10.44 -6.79
N GLY A 134 11.60 9.39 -6.68
CA GLY A 134 12.23 8.97 -5.43
C GLY A 134 11.69 7.65 -4.86
N SER A 135 12.42 7.10 -3.90
CA SER A 135 12.02 5.92 -3.14
C SER A 135 10.80 6.20 -2.24
N LYS A 136 10.15 5.16 -1.72
CA LYS A 136 9.05 5.32 -0.75
C LYS A 136 9.51 6.14 0.48
N ALA A 137 10.72 5.90 1.00
CA ALA A 137 11.29 6.65 2.10
C ALA A 137 11.50 8.14 1.77
N GLN A 138 11.97 8.45 0.57
CA GLN A 138 12.11 9.84 0.11
C GLN A 138 10.75 10.54 -0.02
N LYS A 139 9.71 9.86 -0.51
CA LYS A 139 8.35 10.40 -0.59
C LYS A 139 7.74 10.65 0.80
N ILE A 140 8.00 9.76 1.78
CA ILE A 140 7.64 9.97 3.19
C ILE A 140 8.34 11.24 3.73
N SER A 141 9.63 11.41 3.42
CA SER A 141 10.38 12.60 3.83
C SER A 141 9.83 13.88 3.19
N MET A 142 9.46 13.85 1.90
CA MET A 142 8.80 14.98 1.23
C MET A 142 7.47 15.35 1.88
N ALA A 143 6.66 14.35 2.25
CA ALA A 143 5.40 14.59 2.96
C ALA A 143 5.65 15.24 4.33
N ARG A 144 6.65 14.71 5.09
CA ARG A 144 7.05 15.30 6.37
C ARG A 144 7.51 16.75 6.23
N GLU A 145 8.40 17.05 5.30
CA GLU A 145 8.91 18.41 5.05
C GLU A 145 7.79 19.39 4.69
N ARG A 146 6.77 18.92 3.98
CA ARG A 146 5.66 19.76 3.53
C ARG A 146 4.63 20.05 4.62
N PHE A 147 4.38 19.12 5.54
CA PHE A 147 3.23 19.18 6.43
C PHE A 147 3.56 19.21 7.92
N VAL A 148 4.82 19.02 8.31
CA VAL A 148 5.25 18.99 9.72
C VAL A 148 6.10 20.21 10.04
N GLU A 149 5.66 21.04 11.01
CA GLU A 149 6.38 22.27 11.36
C GLU A 149 7.24 22.14 12.62
N ASN A 150 6.75 21.57 13.71
CA ASN A 150 7.35 21.68 15.04
C ASN A 150 7.59 20.34 15.75
N GLY A 151 8.15 19.34 15.07
CA GLY A 151 8.45 18.06 15.71
C GLY A 151 7.20 17.21 15.99
N GLU A 152 6.12 17.49 15.26
CA GLU A 152 4.89 16.70 15.31
C GLU A 152 5.15 15.25 14.90
N ALA A 153 4.38 14.33 15.47
CA ALA A 153 4.50 12.91 15.15
C ALA A 153 4.16 12.64 13.68
N VAL A 154 4.90 11.71 13.08
CA VAL A 154 4.64 11.22 11.72
C VAL A 154 4.50 9.71 11.77
N PHE A 155 3.38 9.23 11.24
CA PHE A 155 3.07 7.80 11.17
C PHE A 155 3.00 7.35 9.71
N MET A 156 3.62 6.20 9.42
CA MET A 156 3.45 5.50 8.14
C MET A 156 2.71 4.19 8.38
N ILE A 157 1.52 4.08 7.82
CA ILE A 157 0.67 2.89 7.87
C ILE A 157 0.88 2.10 6.58
N GLY A 158 1.36 0.87 6.68
CA GLY A 158 1.61 -0.01 5.56
C GLY A 158 1.30 -1.46 5.87
N ASP A 159 1.08 -2.26 4.85
CA ASP A 159 0.78 -3.69 4.94
C ASP A 159 1.92 -4.57 4.41
N SER A 160 3.07 -3.97 4.11
CA SER A 160 4.23 -4.69 3.58
C SER A 160 5.51 -4.42 4.37
N LEU A 161 6.44 -5.39 4.31
CA LEU A 161 7.78 -5.25 4.87
C LEU A 161 8.52 -4.04 4.30
N SER A 162 8.26 -3.71 3.02
CA SER A 162 8.83 -2.53 2.37
C SER A 162 8.34 -1.22 2.97
N ASP A 163 7.10 -1.15 3.45
CA ASP A 163 6.55 0.02 4.13
C ASP A 163 7.21 0.25 5.48
N VAL A 164 7.32 -0.82 6.26
CA VAL A 164 8.00 -0.77 7.57
C VAL A 164 9.45 -0.31 7.42
N ARG A 165 10.16 -0.86 6.43
CA ARG A 165 11.54 -0.46 6.13
C ARG A 165 11.64 0.99 5.66
N ALA A 166 10.74 1.43 4.78
CA ALA A 166 10.70 2.80 4.29
C ALA A 166 10.40 3.81 5.42
N ALA A 167 9.50 3.48 6.33
CA ALA A 167 9.23 4.29 7.52
C ALA A 167 10.47 4.42 8.42
N LYS A 168 11.17 3.30 8.65
CA LYS A 168 12.42 3.26 9.45
C LYS A 168 13.52 4.09 8.79
N GLU A 169 13.70 3.97 7.47
CA GLU A 169 14.67 4.76 6.69
C GLU A 169 14.35 6.26 6.74
N ALA A 170 13.07 6.64 6.65
CA ALA A 170 12.62 8.02 6.75
C ALA A 170 12.61 8.57 8.19
N GLY A 171 12.88 7.74 9.21
CA GLY A 171 12.88 8.15 10.61
C GLY A 171 11.49 8.53 11.13
N VAL A 172 10.44 7.81 10.71
CA VAL A 172 9.06 8.01 11.16
C VAL A 172 8.51 6.74 11.83
N THR A 173 7.43 6.88 12.60
CA THR A 173 6.80 5.76 13.29
C THR A 173 6.07 4.85 12.31
N SER A 174 6.45 3.58 12.24
CA SER A 174 5.80 2.58 11.39
C SER A 174 4.63 1.91 12.12
N ILE A 175 3.49 1.79 11.43
CA ILE A 175 2.34 1.02 11.87
C ILE A 175 2.06 -0.05 10.81
N ALA A 176 2.24 -1.32 11.20
CA ALA A 176 1.97 -2.45 10.32
C ALA A 176 0.48 -2.83 10.39
N ALA A 177 -0.20 -2.79 9.25
CA ALA A 177 -1.59 -3.16 9.08
C ALA A 177 -1.69 -4.63 8.66
N THR A 178 -2.31 -5.49 9.47
CA THR A 178 -2.37 -6.94 9.19
C THR A 178 -3.61 -7.37 8.41
N TRP A 179 -4.46 -6.44 8.01
CA TRP A 179 -5.60 -6.74 7.14
C TRP A 179 -5.25 -6.78 5.65
N GLY A 180 -4.02 -6.38 5.27
CA GLY A 180 -3.56 -6.29 3.89
C GLY A 180 -2.97 -7.59 3.32
N HIS A 181 -1.97 -7.45 2.46
CA HIS A 181 -1.43 -8.53 1.64
C HIS A 181 -0.47 -9.45 2.40
N GLN A 182 0.44 -8.87 3.20
CA GLN A 182 1.50 -9.65 3.82
C GLN A 182 1.12 -10.23 5.18
N SER A 183 1.74 -11.35 5.51
CA SER A 183 1.55 -12.02 6.80
C SER A 183 2.13 -11.21 7.96
N LEU A 184 1.56 -11.39 9.17
CA LEU A 184 2.12 -10.81 10.39
C LEU A 184 3.59 -11.18 10.59
N GLU A 185 3.97 -12.42 10.29
CA GLU A 185 5.35 -12.90 10.41
C GLU A 185 6.29 -12.08 9.49
N THR A 186 5.89 -11.85 8.25
CA THR A 186 6.67 -11.04 7.30
C THR A 186 6.79 -9.60 7.77
N LEU A 187 5.70 -8.99 8.24
CA LEU A 187 5.69 -7.63 8.76
C LEU A 187 6.61 -7.46 9.98
N GLN A 188 6.60 -8.43 10.90
CA GLN A 188 7.45 -8.43 12.11
C GLN A 188 8.94 -8.47 11.80
N ARG A 189 9.37 -9.00 10.65
CA ARG A 189 10.77 -8.97 10.21
C ARG A 189 11.30 -7.55 9.96
N GLY A 190 10.40 -6.58 9.76
CA GLY A 190 10.72 -5.16 9.66
C GLY A 190 10.82 -4.46 11.02
N GLU A 191 10.43 -5.12 12.10
CA GLU A 191 10.34 -4.55 13.46
C GLU A 191 9.48 -3.27 13.47
N PRO A 192 8.19 -3.35 13.07
CA PRO A 192 7.29 -2.20 13.11
C PRO A 192 7.12 -1.69 14.55
N TYR A 193 6.95 -0.37 14.69
CA TYR A 193 6.74 0.23 16.01
C TYR A 193 5.39 -0.18 16.62
N HIS A 194 4.34 -0.24 15.76
CA HIS A 194 3.04 -0.77 16.14
C HIS A 194 2.56 -1.80 15.11
N VAL A 195 1.71 -2.72 15.58
CA VAL A 195 0.97 -3.66 14.74
C VAL A 195 -0.51 -3.52 15.06
N VAL A 196 -1.34 -3.36 14.04
CA VAL A 196 -2.79 -3.18 14.17
C VAL A 196 -3.53 -4.19 13.30
N SER A 197 -4.63 -4.74 13.80
CA SER A 197 -5.41 -5.76 13.09
C SER A 197 -6.72 -5.25 12.50
N SER A 198 -7.09 -4.00 12.79
CA SER A 198 -8.26 -3.36 12.20
C SER A 198 -8.03 -1.85 12.05
N PRO A 199 -8.73 -1.19 11.11
CA PRO A 199 -8.64 0.26 10.96
C PRO A 199 -8.95 1.06 12.23
N ASN A 200 -9.90 0.62 13.05
CA ASN A 200 -10.27 1.32 14.28
C ASN A 200 -9.14 1.35 15.32
N ASN A 201 -8.24 0.34 15.33
CA ASN A 201 -7.09 0.35 16.24
C ASN A 201 -6.10 1.50 15.92
N LEU A 202 -6.15 2.07 14.71
CA LEU A 202 -5.31 3.23 14.37
C LEU A 202 -5.61 4.44 15.27
N ILE A 203 -6.88 4.66 15.64
CA ILE A 203 -7.27 5.77 16.49
C ILE A 203 -6.60 5.65 17.88
N GLU A 204 -6.66 4.45 18.46
CA GLU A 204 -6.05 4.18 19.76
C GLU A 204 -4.52 4.38 19.75
N VAL A 205 -3.86 4.01 18.64
CA VAL A 205 -2.39 4.07 18.53
C VAL A 205 -1.89 5.48 18.23
N ILE A 206 -2.64 6.28 17.48
CA ILE A 206 -2.22 7.61 17.01
C ILE A 206 -2.58 8.72 17.98
N GLU A 207 -3.66 8.56 18.75
CA GLU A 207 -4.18 9.60 19.65
C GLU A 207 -3.85 9.34 21.14
N GLN A 208 -2.97 8.36 21.45
CA GLN A 208 -2.38 8.19 22.77
C GLN A 208 -1.31 9.26 23.02
#